data_3f3273a6cb74f54a299858574849de01
#
_entry.id   3f3273a6cb74f54a299858574849de01
#
_cell.length_a   1.000
_cell.length_b   1.000
_cell.length_c   1.000
_cell.angle_alpha   90.00
_cell.angle_beta   90.00
_cell.angle_gamma   90.00
#
_symmetry.space_group_name_H-M   'P 1'
#
loop_
_entity.id
_entity.type
_entity.pdbx_description
1 polymer ?
#
loop_
_entity_poly.entity_id
_entity_poly.type
_entity_poly.pdbx_seq_one_letter_code
_entity_poly.pdbx_strand_id
1 'polypeptide(L)'
;KSHLGYLPQTFGLYEELTVYQFLDYMAALKGLSNAKTILTRVIQEVNLTEKSNARIRTLSGGQRQRVGIAQAFLGDPKLLIFDEPTVGLDPEERIHFRNLFSQAAQERLVLLSTHIIEDVQSVCDQLIVIHHGSILFTGAPSDLIRLAAGHVGTFFEQDTSHEQGLHITSRVNTAFGVRCRGVWETLPSYAHAEEPTLEDAYLYLISKEELR
;
A
#
# COMPACT_ATOMS: atom_id res chain seq x y z
N LYS A 1 -10.58 -17.36 -15.34
CA LYS A 1 -9.67 -17.53 -14.17
C LYS A 1 -8.18 -17.40 -14.53
N SER A 2 -7.82 -17.60 -15.80
CA SER A 2 -6.41 -17.53 -16.25
C SER A 2 -5.83 -16.12 -16.35
N HIS A 3 -6.66 -15.08 -16.33
CA HIS A 3 -6.23 -13.67 -16.50
C HIS A 3 -6.21 -12.87 -15.20
N LEU A 4 -6.51 -13.50 -14.06
CA LEU A 4 -6.59 -12.85 -12.75
C LEU A 4 -5.61 -13.49 -11.78
N GLY A 5 -4.77 -12.67 -11.15
CA GLY A 5 -4.03 -13.00 -9.94
C GLY A 5 -4.64 -12.26 -8.75
N TYR A 6 -4.86 -12.96 -7.64
CA TYR A 6 -5.46 -12.37 -6.46
C TYR A 6 -4.74 -12.83 -5.20
N LEU A 7 -4.40 -11.89 -4.36
CA LEU A 7 -3.93 -12.11 -2.99
C LEU A 7 -4.89 -11.41 -2.03
N PRO A 8 -5.72 -12.15 -1.28
CA PRO A 8 -6.53 -11.57 -0.22
C PRO A 8 -5.68 -11.20 0.99
N GLN A 9 -6.19 -10.33 1.85
CA GLN A 9 -5.55 -9.90 3.10
C GLN A 9 -5.20 -11.11 3.99
N THR A 10 -6.09 -12.08 4.07
CA THR A 10 -5.87 -13.33 4.81
C THR A 10 -5.91 -14.50 3.83
N PHE A 11 -4.84 -15.25 3.75
CA PHE A 11 -4.73 -16.42 2.87
C PHE A 11 -4.09 -17.60 3.59
N GLY A 12 -4.54 -18.79 3.23
CA GLY A 12 -3.99 -20.04 3.76
C GLY A 12 -2.88 -20.58 2.88
N LEU A 13 -1.80 -21.03 3.51
CA LEU A 13 -0.73 -21.77 2.86
C LEU A 13 -0.68 -23.20 3.42
N TYR A 14 -0.34 -24.18 2.58
CA TYR A 14 -0.13 -25.56 3.02
C TYR A 14 1.25 -25.68 3.69
N GLU A 15 1.28 -25.57 5.01
CA GLU A 15 2.51 -25.45 5.81
C GLU A 15 3.50 -26.60 5.67
N GLU A 16 3.02 -27.82 5.36
CA GLU A 16 3.86 -29.01 5.19
C GLU A 16 4.53 -29.08 3.82
N LEU A 17 4.03 -28.35 2.83
CA LEU A 17 4.64 -28.30 1.52
C LEU A 17 5.85 -27.38 1.51
N THR A 18 6.80 -27.64 0.60
CA THR A 18 7.82 -26.65 0.26
C THR A 18 7.23 -25.52 -0.59
N VAL A 19 7.91 -24.38 -0.68
CA VAL A 19 7.51 -23.28 -1.55
C VAL A 19 7.28 -23.79 -2.99
N TYR A 20 8.22 -24.54 -3.52
CA TYR A 20 8.13 -25.10 -4.86
C TYR A 20 6.90 -26.01 -4.99
N GLN A 21 6.69 -26.96 -4.08
CA GLN A 21 5.57 -27.90 -4.11
C GLN A 21 4.21 -27.18 -4.04
N PHE A 22 4.12 -26.14 -3.19
CA PHE A 22 2.90 -25.34 -3.09
C PHE A 22 2.59 -24.62 -4.40
N LEU A 23 3.58 -23.93 -4.97
CA LEU A 23 3.40 -23.20 -6.22
C LEU A 23 3.13 -24.14 -7.41
N ASP A 24 3.76 -25.33 -7.44
CA ASP A 24 3.49 -26.37 -8.44
C ASP A 24 2.04 -26.90 -8.36
N TYR A 25 1.56 -27.13 -7.15
CA TYR A 25 0.17 -27.49 -6.91
C TYR A 25 -0.79 -26.39 -7.41
N MET A 26 -0.49 -25.12 -7.11
CA MET A 26 -1.30 -24.00 -7.58
C MET A 26 -1.25 -23.81 -9.09
N ALA A 27 -0.09 -24.05 -9.71
CA ALA A 27 0.05 -24.05 -11.17
C ALA A 27 -0.79 -25.16 -11.82
N ALA A 28 -0.80 -26.35 -11.25
CA ALA A 28 -1.64 -27.46 -11.71
C ALA A 28 -3.14 -27.13 -11.60
N LEU A 29 -3.58 -26.51 -10.50
CA LEU A 29 -4.97 -26.06 -10.34
C LEU A 29 -5.39 -24.99 -11.36
N LYS A 30 -4.43 -24.17 -11.81
CA LYS A 30 -4.63 -23.18 -12.89
C LYS A 30 -4.56 -23.80 -14.29
N GLY A 31 -4.17 -25.09 -14.43
CA GLY A 31 -4.02 -25.79 -15.71
C GLY A 31 -2.82 -25.30 -16.52
N LEU A 32 -1.75 -24.85 -15.85
CA LEU A 32 -0.57 -24.31 -16.54
C LEU A 32 0.30 -25.44 -17.09
N SER A 33 0.57 -25.39 -18.40
CA SER A 33 1.62 -26.19 -19.04
C SER A 33 2.99 -25.56 -18.81
N ASN A 34 4.07 -26.37 -18.84
CA ASN A 34 5.44 -25.91 -18.61
C ASN A 34 5.66 -25.26 -17.21
N ALA A 35 4.99 -25.79 -16.19
CA ALA A 35 5.01 -25.26 -14.84
C ALA A 35 6.42 -24.97 -14.32
N LYS A 36 7.41 -25.86 -14.61
CA LYS A 36 8.80 -25.71 -14.12
C LYS A 36 9.41 -24.36 -14.48
N THR A 37 9.29 -23.91 -15.73
CA THR A 37 9.85 -22.64 -16.19
C THR A 37 9.14 -21.45 -15.53
N ILE A 38 7.79 -21.53 -15.44
CA ILE A 38 6.97 -20.51 -14.79
C ILE A 38 7.32 -20.39 -13.30
N LEU A 39 7.44 -21.51 -12.62
CA LEU A 39 7.75 -21.57 -11.20
C LEU A 39 9.13 -20.98 -10.90
N THR A 40 10.15 -21.35 -11.70
CA THR A 40 11.51 -20.82 -11.53
C THR A 40 11.50 -19.28 -11.65
N ARG A 41 10.83 -18.75 -12.68
CA ARG A 41 10.71 -17.31 -12.90
C ARG A 41 10.02 -16.62 -11.71
N VAL A 42 8.84 -17.09 -11.34
CA VAL A 42 8.03 -16.45 -10.28
C VAL A 42 8.72 -16.52 -8.92
N ILE A 43 9.36 -17.65 -8.58
CA ILE A 43 10.13 -17.77 -7.34
C ILE A 43 11.31 -16.78 -7.30
N GLN A 44 11.96 -16.55 -8.44
CA GLN A 44 13.03 -15.58 -8.58
C GLN A 44 12.50 -14.14 -8.45
N GLU A 45 11.39 -13.79 -9.12
CA GLU A 45 10.75 -12.47 -9.05
C GLU A 45 10.43 -12.04 -7.62
N VAL A 46 9.95 -12.98 -6.78
CA VAL A 46 9.65 -12.70 -5.37
C VAL A 46 10.83 -12.94 -4.42
N ASN A 47 12.05 -13.15 -4.94
CA ASN A 47 13.27 -13.37 -4.16
C ASN A 47 13.17 -14.54 -3.14
N LEU A 48 12.63 -15.69 -3.61
CA LEU A 48 12.52 -16.92 -2.81
C LEU A 48 13.39 -18.07 -3.34
N THR A 49 14.35 -17.82 -4.22
CA THR A 49 15.16 -18.86 -4.87
C THR A 49 15.86 -19.76 -3.85
N GLU A 50 16.52 -19.18 -2.84
CA GLU A 50 17.20 -19.95 -1.79
C GLU A 50 16.24 -20.71 -0.86
N LYS A 51 14.98 -20.29 -0.81
CA LYS A 51 13.93 -20.88 0.03
C LYS A 51 12.97 -21.77 -0.74
N SER A 52 13.21 -22.00 -2.04
CA SER A 52 12.32 -22.79 -2.90
C SER A 52 12.02 -24.20 -2.34
N ASN A 53 12.98 -24.83 -1.72
CA ASN A 53 12.86 -26.14 -1.10
C ASN A 53 12.58 -26.11 0.41
N ALA A 54 12.46 -24.91 1.03
CA ALA A 54 12.11 -24.78 2.44
C ALA A 54 10.60 -25.06 2.62
N ARG A 55 10.26 -25.70 3.74
CA ARG A 55 8.85 -25.89 4.12
C ARG A 55 8.22 -24.55 4.52
N ILE A 56 7.01 -24.31 4.10
CA ILE A 56 6.29 -23.05 4.34
C ILE A 56 6.20 -22.71 5.83
N ARG A 57 6.01 -23.70 6.70
CA ARG A 57 5.98 -23.51 8.16
C ARG A 57 7.26 -22.91 8.74
N THR A 58 8.39 -23.03 8.03
CA THR A 58 9.69 -22.52 8.50
C THR A 58 10.01 -21.10 8.03
N LEU A 59 9.11 -20.51 7.22
CA LEU A 59 9.27 -19.18 6.64
C LEU A 59 8.87 -18.08 7.62
N SER A 60 9.54 -16.92 7.52
CA SER A 60 9.08 -15.69 8.19
C SER A 60 7.73 -15.20 7.63
N GLY A 61 7.09 -14.26 8.31
CA GLY A 61 5.86 -13.63 7.84
C GLY A 61 6.02 -13.01 6.44
N GLY A 62 7.08 -12.22 6.22
CA GLY A 62 7.38 -11.62 4.93
C GLY A 62 7.66 -12.66 3.83
N GLN A 63 8.36 -13.77 4.16
CA GLN A 63 8.59 -14.86 3.21
C GLN A 63 7.28 -15.59 2.85
N ARG A 64 6.38 -15.79 3.79
CA ARG A 64 5.03 -16.34 3.52
C ARG A 64 4.22 -15.41 2.60
N GLN A 65 4.30 -14.11 2.85
CA GLN A 65 3.67 -13.09 1.99
C GLN A 65 4.21 -13.18 0.55
N ARG A 66 5.53 -13.34 0.37
CA ARG A 66 6.16 -13.56 -0.94
C ARG A 66 5.63 -14.81 -1.64
N VAL A 67 5.35 -15.91 -0.92
CA VAL A 67 4.72 -17.11 -1.49
C VAL A 67 3.31 -16.80 -1.99
N GLY A 68 2.52 -16.03 -1.23
CA GLY A 68 1.18 -15.61 -1.64
C GLY A 68 1.20 -14.73 -2.90
N ILE A 69 2.15 -13.78 -2.99
CA ILE A 69 2.33 -12.95 -4.18
C ILE A 69 2.80 -13.78 -5.38
N ALA A 70 3.74 -14.72 -5.16
CA ALA A 70 4.17 -15.66 -6.19
C ALA A 70 2.99 -16.45 -6.79
N GLN A 71 2.09 -16.93 -5.94
CA GLN A 71 0.85 -17.58 -6.36
C GLN A 71 -0.02 -16.69 -7.24
N ALA A 72 -0.13 -15.39 -6.91
CA ALA A 72 -0.91 -14.44 -7.71
C ALA A 72 -0.30 -14.23 -9.11
N PHE A 73 1.02 -14.24 -9.24
CA PHE A 73 1.73 -14.11 -10.52
C PHE A 73 1.66 -15.33 -11.42
N LEU A 74 1.27 -16.51 -10.91
CA LEU A 74 1.19 -17.72 -11.72
C LEU A 74 0.24 -17.58 -12.92
N GLY A 75 0.72 -17.94 -14.10
CA GLY A 75 -0.06 -17.92 -15.33
C GLY A 75 -0.09 -16.58 -16.04
N ASP A 76 0.78 -15.68 -15.66
CA ASP A 76 0.97 -14.36 -16.29
C ASP A 76 -0.34 -13.56 -16.43
N PRO A 77 -1.03 -13.29 -15.31
CA PRO A 77 -2.34 -12.64 -15.34
C PRO A 77 -2.21 -11.19 -15.83
N LYS A 78 -3.21 -10.72 -16.56
CA LYS A 78 -3.32 -9.32 -17.00
C LYS A 78 -3.85 -8.38 -15.92
N LEU A 79 -4.55 -8.92 -14.92
CA LEU A 79 -5.07 -8.20 -13.77
C LEU A 79 -4.52 -8.86 -12.48
N LEU A 80 -3.88 -8.05 -11.67
CA LEU A 80 -3.43 -8.41 -10.33
C LEU A 80 -4.23 -7.61 -9.30
N ILE A 81 -4.77 -8.28 -8.30
CA ILE A 81 -5.46 -7.64 -7.18
C ILE A 81 -4.75 -8.07 -5.90
N PHE A 82 -4.30 -7.10 -5.13
CA PHE A 82 -3.64 -7.29 -3.85
C PHE A 82 -4.40 -6.54 -2.76
N ASP A 83 -4.82 -7.26 -1.74
CA ASP A 83 -5.54 -6.71 -0.60
C ASP A 83 -4.61 -6.64 0.61
N GLU A 84 -4.24 -5.41 1.00
CA GLU A 84 -3.31 -5.11 2.11
C GLU A 84 -1.99 -5.90 2.06
N PRO A 85 -1.27 -5.96 0.92
CA PRO A 85 -0.17 -6.90 0.72
C PRO A 85 1.08 -6.58 1.54
N THR A 86 1.23 -5.38 2.10
CA THR A 86 2.42 -4.91 2.81
C THR A 86 2.21 -4.77 4.31
N VAL A 87 1.01 -5.05 4.80
CA VAL A 87 0.69 -5.00 6.24
C VAL A 87 1.50 -6.03 7.00
N GLY A 88 2.13 -5.59 8.10
CA GLY A 88 2.94 -6.45 8.97
C GLY A 88 4.33 -6.78 8.44
N LEU A 89 4.74 -6.17 7.34
CA LEU A 89 6.09 -6.28 6.80
C LEU A 89 7.02 -5.23 7.41
N ASP A 90 8.30 -5.56 7.51
CA ASP A 90 9.32 -4.60 7.86
C ASP A 90 9.60 -3.59 6.72
N PRO A 91 10.30 -2.48 6.98
CA PRO A 91 10.54 -1.45 5.97
C PRO A 91 11.29 -1.94 4.73
N GLU A 92 12.25 -2.85 4.88
CA GLU A 92 13.04 -3.40 3.77
C GLU A 92 12.17 -4.27 2.86
N GLU A 93 11.33 -5.11 3.45
CA GLU A 93 10.35 -5.93 2.73
C GLU A 93 9.35 -5.06 1.97
N ARG A 94 8.85 -3.97 2.56
CA ARG A 94 7.94 -3.04 1.89
C ARG A 94 8.58 -2.42 0.66
N ILE A 95 9.83 -1.95 0.73
CA ILE A 95 10.55 -1.39 -0.41
C ILE A 95 10.63 -2.42 -1.54
N HIS A 96 10.96 -3.68 -1.20
CA HIS A 96 11.02 -4.75 -2.18
C HIS A 96 9.67 -4.95 -2.89
N PHE A 97 8.57 -5.00 -2.15
CA PHE A 97 7.24 -5.18 -2.74
C PHE A 97 6.78 -3.98 -3.57
N ARG A 98 7.07 -2.75 -3.15
CA ARG A 98 6.79 -1.55 -3.96
C ARG A 98 7.47 -1.64 -5.32
N ASN A 99 8.74 -2.02 -5.36
CA ASN A 99 9.47 -2.22 -6.60
C ASN A 99 8.85 -3.33 -7.47
N LEU A 100 8.46 -4.45 -6.86
CA LEU A 100 7.83 -5.56 -7.56
C LEU A 100 6.49 -5.15 -8.18
N PHE A 101 5.64 -4.41 -7.44
CA PHE A 101 4.35 -3.93 -7.93
C PHE A 101 4.53 -2.88 -9.04
N SER A 102 5.47 -1.94 -8.90
CA SER A 102 5.80 -0.97 -9.95
C SER A 102 6.27 -1.64 -11.24
N GLN A 103 7.10 -2.68 -11.15
CA GLN A 103 7.52 -3.45 -12.33
C GLN A 103 6.34 -4.19 -12.96
N ALA A 104 5.50 -4.84 -12.13
CA ALA A 104 4.32 -5.54 -12.63
C ALA A 104 3.33 -4.60 -13.34
N ALA A 105 3.18 -3.38 -12.84
CA ALA A 105 2.27 -2.37 -13.39
C ALA A 105 2.67 -1.85 -14.78
N GLN A 106 3.92 -2.06 -15.21
CA GLN A 106 4.36 -1.69 -16.56
C GLN A 106 3.69 -2.53 -17.66
N GLU A 107 3.28 -3.76 -17.35
CA GLU A 107 2.75 -4.71 -18.34
C GLU A 107 1.33 -5.19 -18.00
N ARG A 108 0.81 -4.87 -16.82
CA ARG A 108 -0.44 -5.42 -16.26
C ARG A 108 -1.20 -4.34 -15.50
N LEU A 109 -2.50 -4.53 -15.38
CA LEU A 109 -3.30 -3.75 -14.43
C LEU A 109 -3.07 -4.29 -13.02
N VAL A 110 -2.56 -3.46 -12.12
CA VAL A 110 -2.39 -3.78 -10.70
C VAL A 110 -3.37 -2.95 -9.89
N LEU A 111 -4.25 -3.62 -9.17
CA LEU A 111 -5.16 -3.03 -8.20
C LEU A 111 -4.65 -3.34 -6.79
N LEU A 112 -4.31 -2.30 -6.06
CA LEU A 112 -3.80 -2.39 -4.70
C LEU A 112 -4.81 -1.77 -3.73
N SER A 113 -5.33 -2.55 -2.80
CA SER A 113 -6.08 -2.03 -1.66
C SER A 113 -5.09 -1.85 -0.50
N THR A 114 -5.03 -0.65 0.07
CA THR A 114 -4.15 -0.36 1.21
C THR A 114 -4.61 0.88 1.97
N HIS A 115 -4.31 0.92 3.26
CA HIS A 115 -4.42 2.11 4.10
C HIS A 115 -3.04 2.78 4.34
N ILE A 116 -1.97 2.25 3.73
CA ILE A 116 -0.61 2.76 3.90
C ILE A 116 -0.32 3.78 2.81
N ILE A 117 -0.31 5.06 3.18
CA ILE A 117 -0.19 6.19 2.26
C ILE A 117 1.14 6.19 1.49
N GLU A 118 2.24 5.76 2.14
CA GLU A 118 3.53 5.65 1.46
C GLU A 118 3.53 4.62 0.33
N ASP A 119 2.73 3.56 0.43
CA ASP A 119 2.60 2.59 -0.65
C ASP A 119 1.88 3.20 -1.85
N VAL A 120 0.79 3.94 -1.61
CA VAL A 120 0.07 4.68 -2.64
C VAL A 120 0.99 5.67 -3.35
N GLN A 121 1.69 6.49 -2.60
CA GLN A 121 2.58 7.53 -3.14
C GLN A 121 3.72 6.96 -3.99
N SER A 122 4.19 5.75 -3.64
CA SER A 122 5.36 5.13 -4.29
C SER A 122 5.01 4.31 -5.52
N VAL A 123 3.77 3.81 -5.66
CA VAL A 123 3.42 2.77 -6.64
C VAL A 123 2.26 3.18 -7.55
N CYS A 124 1.34 4.04 -7.09
CA CYS A 124 0.08 4.26 -7.77
C CYS A 124 0.10 5.48 -8.69
N ASP A 125 -0.31 5.30 -9.95
CA ASP A 125 -0.57 6.39 -10.90
C ASP A 125 -1.97 6.97 -10.75
N GLN A 126 -2.92 6.14 -10.29
CA GLN A 126 -4.32 6.49 -10.04
C GLN A 126 -4.73 5.97 -8.66
N LEU A 127 -5.52 6.74 -7.96
CA LEU A 127 -6.08 6.34 -6.68
C LEU A 127 -7.60 6.58 -6.62
N ILE A 128 -8.26 5.78 -5.82
CA ILE A 128 -9.66 5.93 -5.46
C ILE A 128 -9.73 6.00 -3.95
N VAL A 129 -10.22 7.10 -3.39
CA VAL A 129 -10.46 7.24 -1.95
C VAL A 129 -11.90 6.85 -1.65
N ILE A 130 -12.05 5.85 -0.78
CA ILE A 130 -13.34 5.35 -0.34
C ILE A 130 -13.52 5.65 1.15
N HIS A 131 -14.64 6.24 1.53
CA HIS A 131 -14.99 6.52 2.92
C HIS A 131 -16.47 6.24 3.14
N HIS A 132 -16.81 5.47 4.19
CA HIS A 132 -18.19 5.07 4.52
C HIS A 132 -19.00 4.55 3.31
N GLY A 133 -18.36 3.76 2.43
CA GLY A 133 -19.00 3.16 1.27
C GLY A 133 -19.19 4.11 0.07
N SER A 134 -18.75 5.36 0.18
CA SER A 134 -18.80 6.37 -0.89
C SER A 134 -17.41 6.64 -1.46
N ILE A 135 -17.33 6.89 -2.77
CA ILE A 135 -16.10 7.33 -3.43
C ILE A 135 -16.00 8.85 -3.24
N LEU A 136 -14.99 9.32 -2.53
CA LEU A 136 -14.73 10.73 -2.30
C LEU A 136 -13.82 11.35 -3.35
N PHE A 137 -12.92 10.57 -3.92
CA PHE A 137 -11.97 11.04 -4.91
C PHE A 137 -11.58 9.93 -5.88
N THR A 138 -11.34 10.29 -7.13
CA THR A 138 -10.73 9.43 -8.15
C THR A 138 -9.81 10.30 -9.01
N GLY A 139 -8.54 9.91 -9.13
CA GLY A 139 -7.55 10.66 -9.92
C GLY A 139 -6.12 10.34 -9.54
N ALA A 140 -5.16 11.12 -10.05
CA ALA A 140 -3.76 10.95 -9.69
C ALA A 140 -3.49 11.43 -8.23
N PRO A 141 -2.52 10.85 -7.52
CA PRO A 141 -2.13 11.32 -6.18
C PRO A 141 -1.79 12.82 -6.15
N SER A 142 -1.15 13.34 -7.19
CA SER A 142 -0.85 14.78 -7.32
C SER A 142 -2.10 15.66 -7.39
N ASP A 143 -3.20 15.14 -7.94
CA ASP A 143 -4.45 15.90 -8.00
C ASP A 143 -5.10 16.01 -6.63
N LEU A 144 -5.04 14.93 -5.84
CA LEU A 144 -5.50 14.95 -4.45
C LEU A 144 -4.66 15.93 -3.61
N ILE A 145 -3.33 15.91 -3.74
CA ILE A 145 -2.43 16.83 -3.04
C ILE A 145 -2.80 18.29 -3.35
N ARG A 146 -3.10 18.62 -4.61
CA ARG A 146 -3.51 19.98 -5.02
C ARG A 146 -4.78 20.47 -4.35
N LEU A 147 -5.71 19.58 -3.98
CA LEU A 147 -6.95 19.96 -3.28
C LEU A 147 -6.68 20.51 -1.88
N ALA A 148 -5.58 20.11 -1.24
CA ALA A 148 -5.19 20.59 0.09
C ALA A 148 -4.27 21.83 0.06
N ALA A 149 -3.94 22.36 -1.12
CA ALA A 149 -3.10 23.52 -1.24
C ALA A 149 -3.73 24.74 -0.55
N GLY A 150 -2.97 25.40 0.34
CA GLY A 150 -3.44 26.51 1.16
C GLY A 150 -4.23 26.13 2.41
N HIS A 151 -4.41 24.83 2.67
CA HIS A 151 -5.13 24.29 3.83
C HIS A 151 -4.21 23.59 4.84
N VAL A 152 -2.90 23.56 4.60
CA VAL A 152 -1.91 22.87 5.42
C VAL A 152 -0.93 23.85 6.02
N GLY A 153 -0.60 23.65 7.29
CA GLY A 153 0.38 24.49 7.95
C GLY A 153 1.00 23.84 9.18
N THR A 154 2.02 24.52 9.71
CA THR A 154 2.67 24.15 10.98
C THR A 154 2.51 25.26 12.01
N PHE A 155 2.46 24.88 13.29
CA PHE A 155 2.31 25.78 14.43
C PHE A 155 2.93 25.14 15.67
N PHE A 156 3.17 25.94 16.72
CA PHE A 156 3.54 25.40 18.02
C PHE A 156 2.30 25.18 18.89
N GLU A 157 2.23 24.06 19.61
CA GLU A 157 1.06 23.67 20.42
C GLU A 157 0.64 24.71 21.46
N GLN A 158 1.61 25.52 21.96
CA GLN A 158 1.35 26.63 22.88
C GLN A 158 0.63 27.84 22.24
N ASP A 159 0.59 27.90 20.91
CA ASP A 159 -0.02 29.03 20.19
C ASP A 159 -1.52 28.82 19.96
N THR A 160 -2.06 27.66 20.35
CA THR A 160 -3.46 27.32 20.12
C THR A 160 -4.22 27.04 21.41
N SER A 161 -5.38 27.66 21.55
CA SER A 161 -6.44 27.24 22.45
C SER A 161 -7.54 26.57 21.62
N HIS A 162 -7.57 25.23 21.57
CA HIS A 162 -8.67 24.36 21.09
C HIS A 162 -9.52 24.96 19.94
N GLU A 163 -8.98 25.02 18.73
CA GLU A 163 -9.75 25.47 17.58
C GLU A 163 -10.58 24.35 16.97
N GLN A 164 -11.86 24.65 16.72
CA GLN A 164 -12.75 23.81 15.92
C GLN A 164 -12.25 23.75 14.47
N GLY A 165 -12.24 22.55 13.90
CA GLY A 165 -11.86 22.33 12.50
C GLY A 165 -10.37 22.08 12.24
N LEU A 166 -9.56 21.97 13.29
CA LEU A 166 -8.15 21.55 13.18
C LEU A 166 -8.06 20.03 13.23
N HIS A 167 -7.49 19.43 12.18
CA HIS A 167 -7.06 18.04 12.19
C HIS A 167 -5.54 17.96 12.20
N ILE A 168 -4.95 17.54 13.33
CA ILE A 168 -3.50 17.44 13.49
C ILE A 168 -3.03 16.18 12.77
N THR A 169 -2.11 16.34 11.82
CA THR A 169 -1.53 15.27 11.03
C THR A 169 -0.22 14.74 11.64
N SER A 170 0.55 15.60 12.30
CA SER A 170 1.73 15.15 13.04
C SER A 170 2.09 16.06 14.21
N ARG A 171 2.83 15.48 15.19
CA ARG A 171 3.43 16.21 16.32
C ARG A 171 4.89 15.82 16.45
N VAL A 172 5.77 16.81 16.52
CA VAL A 172 7.21 16.61 16.64
C VAL A 172 7.76 17.44 17.80
N ASN A 173 8.43 16.80 18.75
CA ASN A 173 9.15 17.47 19.82
C ASN A 173 10.38 18.16 19.24
N THR A 174 10.50 19.47 19.48
CA THR A 174 11.65 20.29 19.09
C THR A 174 12.28 20.95 20.29
N ALA A 175 13.45 21.57 20.12
CA ALA A 175 14.09 22.35 21.17
C ALA A 175 13.25 23.57 21.62
N PHE A 176 12.28 24.01 20.82
CA PHE A 176 11.42 25.17 21.07
C PHE A 176 10.00 24.83 21.50
N GLY A 177 9.70 23.53 21.70
CA GLY A 177 8.38 23.03 22.04
C GLY A 177 7.84 22.02 21.04
N VAL A 178 6.58 21.63 21.19
CA VAL A 178 5.92 20.69 20.29
C VAL A 178 5.46 21.42 19.05
N ARG A 179 6.07 21.11 17.90
CA ARG A 179 5.61 21.58 16.60
C ARG A 179 4.58 20.61 16.05
N CYS A 180 3.42 21.15 15.74
CA CYS A 180 2.30 20.44 15.14
C CYS A 180 2.20 20.77 13.66
N ARG A 181 1.79 19.79 12.88
CA ARG A 181 1.32 19.96 11.49
C ARG A 181 -0.16 19.63 11.45
N GLY A 182 -0.93 20.37 10.69
CA GLY A 182 -2.37 20.14 10.62
C GLY A 182 -2.98 20.64 9.34
N VAL A 183 -4.26 20.28 9.17
CA VAL A 183 -5.12 20.70 8.05
C VAL A 183 -6.31 21.47 8.60
N TRP A 184 -6.76 22.49 7.87
CA TRP A 184 -7.88 23.35 8.21
C TRP A 184 -8.76 23.61 7.00
N GLU A 185 -9.99 23.99 7.23
CA GLU A 185 -10.84 24.54 6.17
C GLU A 185 -10.31 25.91 5.71
N THR A 186 -9.86 26.74 6.67
CA THR A 186 -9.19 28.02 6.40
C THR A 186 -7.97 28.11 7.29
N LEU A 187 -6.79 28.32 6.69
CA LEU A 187 -5.53 28.39 7.42
C LEU A 187 -5.52 29.61 8.34
N PRO A 188 -5.33 29.45 9.67
CA PRO A 188 -5.33 30.56 10.62
C PRO A 188 -4.03 31.37 10.53
N SER A 189 -4.09 32.64 10.98
CA SER A 189 -2.95 33.59 10.88
C SER A 189 -1.73 33.19 11.72
N TYR A 190 -1.89 32.36 12.74
CA TYR A 190 -0.77 31.87 13.55
C TYR A 190 -0.06 30.64 12.92
N ALA A 191 -0.66 29.98 11.96
CA ALA A 191 -0.05 28.85 11.30
C ALA A 191 0.82 29.28 10.12
N HIS A 192 2.00 28.68 10.00
CA HIS A 192 2.87 28.84 8.86
C HIS A 192 2.43 27.87 7.76
N ALA A 193 2.08 28.42 6.59
CA ALA A 193 1.67 27.61 5.44
C ALA A 193 2.78 26.65 5.01
N GLU A 194 2.38 25.42 4.67
CA GLU A 194 3.26 24.36 4.23
C GLU A 194 2.72 23.70 2.95
N GLU A 195 3.60 23.16 2.14
CA GLU A 195 3.20 22.32 1.00
C GLU A 195 2.52 21.04 1.52
N PRO A 196 1.36 20.67 0.97
CA PRO A 196 0.64 19.48 1.41
C PRO A 196 1.35 18.18 0.99
N THR A 197 1.32 17.19 1.87
CA THR A 197 1.64 15.81 1.56
C THR A 197 0.37 15.05 1.13
N LEU A 198 0.53 13.81 0.65
CA LEU A 198 -0.63 12.97 0.34
C LEU A 198 -1.45 12.62 1.59
N GLU A 199 -0.78 12.48 2.75
CA GLU A 199 -1.43 12.25 4.04
C GLU A 199 -2.28 13.45 4.47
N ASP A 200 -1.74 14.66 4.36
CA ASP A 200 -2.50 15.88 4.64
C ASP A 200 -3.72 16.01 3.73
N ALA A 201 -3.53 15.72 2.45
CA ALA A 201 -4.61 15.81 1.46
C ALA A 201 -5.71 14.77 1.70
N TYR A 202 -5.34 13.55 2.09
CA TYR A 202 -6.30 12.53 2.50
C TYR A 202 -7.11 12.97 3.73
N LEU A 203 -6.44 13.47 4.77
CA LEU A 203 -7.10 13.93 5.99
C LEU A 203 -7.97 15.17 5.74
N TYR A 204 -7.51 16.10 4.90
CA TYR A 204 -8.32 17.25 4.47
C TYR A 204 -9.60 16.80 3.74
N LEU A 205 -9.51 15.81 2.85
CA LEU A 205 -10.66 15.28 2.13
C LEU A 205 -11.68 14.63 3.08
N ILE A 206 -11.21 13.84 4.05
CA ILE A 206 -12.07 13.18 5.04
C ILE A 206 -12.74 14.20 5.96
N SER A 207 -11.97 15.17 6.49
CA SER A 207 -12.50 16.19 7.40
C SER A 207 -13.62 17.03 6.76
N LYS A 208 -13.48 17.31 5.47
CA LYS A 208 -14.49 18.04 4.70
C LYS A 208 -15.79 17.25 4.51
N GLU A 209 -15.72 15.92 4.48
CA GLU A 209 -16.92 15.07 4.38
C GLU A 209 -17.62 14.92 5.73
N GLU A 210 -16.88 14.86 6.85
CA GLU A 210 -17.43 14.76 8.20
C GLU A 210 -18.18 16.05 8.66
N LEU A 211 -17.90 17.18 8.01
CA LEU A 211 -18.57 18.47 8.25
C LEU A 211 -19.84 18.68 7.41
N ARG A 212 -20.15 17.75 6.51
CA ARG A 212 -21.37 17.77 5.68
C ARG A 212 -22.52 16.99 6.29
#